data_3d2e53e8edb4e231b8b21917e465cede
#
_entry.id   3d2e53e8edb4e231b8b21917e465cede
#
_cell.length_a   1.000
_cell.length_b   1.000
_cell.length_c   1.000
_cell.angle_alpha   90.00
_cell.angle_beta   90.00
_cell.angle_gamma   90.00
#
_symmetry.space_group_name_H-M   'P 1'
#
loop_
_entity.id
_entity.type
_entity.pdbx_description
1 polymer ?
#
loop_
_entity_poly.entity_id
_entity_poly.type
_entity_poly.pdbx_seq_one_letter_code
_entity_poly.pdbx_strand_id
1 'polypeptide(L)'
;MKLWDVAVVGAGAAGLMTAIVAAKQSGAPILLLDSREKIGAKILMSGGTRCNVTNQRVTEKDFESENKRVLRDVLKTFSSEKAAEFFRELGVDLVVEPGGKYFPSTHSARTVLDALQRECEKRGVHLAAGAKITKITREGNNFILDGAAESSWHAKTVVICTGGLSYPASGSDGTGYEIAKSFGHSLIFTTPALTPLQTDDADWKSLSGVSLPVRLTLWSGSKKEAVFEDSFLFTHFGFSGPAALNISRHWVRREEKSSRKLTGNFLPSETEEDFRKALAAAAKKYPNQRLKSFVSEKAPERFTEVFLRKLGIPDAVILNQLKRGERELLIRSLFHFPLSVTGVVGYGKAEATAGGVDLREVDPKTLESKLQPGLFFAGEILDVDGRIGGFNFQWAWSSGFVAGRAAARYNDTQQGG
;
A
#
# COMPACT_ATOMS: atom_id res chain seq x y z
N MET A 1 10.48 -38.35 6.26
CA MET A 1 10.61 -36.88 6.16
C MET A 1 10.19 -36.24 7.47
N LYS A 2 10.74 -35.08 7.82
CA LYS A 2 10.34 -34.31 9.02
C LYS A 2 8.94 -33.73 8.81
N LEU A 3 8.03 -33.96 9.75
CA LEU A 3 6.70 -33.33 9.77
C LEU A 3 6.77 -32.06 10.60
N TRP A 4 6.37 -30.94 10.00
CA TRP A 4 6.31 -29.62 10.65
C TRP A 4 4.90 -29.40 11.21
N ASP A 5 4.79 -28.75 12.34
CA ASP A 5 3.46 -28.41 12.87
C ASP A 5 2.83 -27.27 12.07
N VAL A 6 3.63 -26.25 11.71
CA VAL A 6 3.19 -25.14 10.88
C VAL A 6 4.23 -24.88 9.81
N ALA A 7 3.81 -24.80 8.55
CA ALA A 7 4.61 -24.26 7.45
C ALA A 7 4.05 -22.89 7.01
N VAL A 8 4.92 -21.89 6.98
CA VAL A 8 4.60 -20.53 6.52
C VAL A 8 5.26 -20.31 5.17
N VAL A 9 4.49 -19.98 4.14
CA VAL A 9 4.98 -19.77 2.77
C VAL A 9 5.03 -18.28 2.47
N GLY A 10 6.25 -17.75 2.34
CA GLY A 10 6.57 -16.33 2.15
C GLY A 10 7.14 -15.68 3.42
N ALA A 11 8.43 -15.30 3.42
CA ALA A 11 9.11 -14.61 4.51
C ALA A 11 9.13 -13.08 4.35
N GLY A 12 7.98 -12.53 3.92
CA GLY A 12 7.68 -11.09 3.98
C GLY A 12 7.18 -10.67 5.37
N ALA A 13 6.61 -9.47 5.46
CA ALA A 13 6.10 -8.92 6.72
C ALA A 13 5.10 -9.85 7.42
N ALA A 14 4.07 -10.29 6.69
CA ALA A 14 3.04 -11.18 7.23
C ALA A 14 3.62 -12.54 7.66
N GLY A 15 4.50 -13.12 6.85
CA GLY A 15 5.06 -14.45 7.15
C GLY A 15 6.02 -14.44 8.33
N LEU A 16 6.88 -13.44 8.46
CA LEU A 16 7.76 -13.27 9.63
C LEU A 16 6.94 -13.13 10.92
N MET A 17 5.90 -12.26 10.90
CA MET A 17 4.98 -12.13 12.04
C MET A 17 4.28 -13.45 12.35
N THR A 18 3.77 -14.13 11.34
CA THR A 18 3.10 -15.44 11.47
C THR A 18 4.01 -16.46 12.14
N ALA A 19 5.25 -16.60 11.66
CA ALA A 19 6.21 -17.58 12.17
C ALA A 19 6.61 -17.28 13.63
N ILE A 20 6.88 -16.02 13.97
CA ILE A 20 7.20 -15.58 15.34
C ILE A 20 6.05 -15.89 16.29
N VAL A 21 4.82 -15.56 15.90
CA VAL A 21 3.63 -15.75 16.74
C VAL A 21 3.31 -17.24 16.90
N ALA A 22 3.40 -18.03 15.83
CA ALA A 22 3.19 -19.46 15.90
C ALA A 22 4.21 -20.14 16.82
N ALA A 23 5.50 -19.81 16.69
CA ALA A 23 6.55 -20.34 17.56
C ALA A 23 6.38 -19.92 19.02
N LYS A 24 5.93 -18.68 19.28
CA LYS A 24 5.63 -18.20 20.64
C LYS A 24 4.48 -18.96 21.29
N GLN A 25 3.49 -19.39 20.49
CA GLN A 25 2.25 -19.99 20.97
C GLN A 25 2.40 -21.48 21.31
N SER A 26 3.06 -22.24 20.45
CA SER A 26 3.05 -23.73 20.56
C SER A 26 4.36 -24.33 21.07
N GLY A 27 5.49 -23.61 20.95
CA GLY A 27 6.82 -24.21 21.14
C GLY A 27 7.17 -25.30 20.12
N ALA A 28 6.31 -25.51 19.13
CA ALA A 28 6.42 -26.55 18.10
C ALA A 28 7.33 -26.16 16.95
N PRO A 29 7.84 -27.11 16.16
CA PRO A 29 8.73 -26.80 15.03
C PRO A 29 7.99 -26.06 13.92
N ILE A 30 8.40 -24.81 13.66
CA ILE A 30 7.86 -23.94 12.61
C ILE A 30 8.82 -23.90 11.43
N LEU A 31 8.30 -24.10 10.22
CA LEU A 31 9.00 -23.93 8.96
C LEU A 31 8.58 -22.62 8.30
N LEU A 32 9.54 -21.78 7.93
CA LEU A 32 9.33 -20.56 7.15
C LEU A 32 10.05 -20.69 5.82
N LEU A 33 9.30 -20.63 4.72
CA LEU A 33 9.77 -20.83 3.35
C LEU A 33 9.70 -19.53 2.57
N ASP A 34 10.73 -19.22 1.80
CA ASP A 34 10.71 -18.07 0.87
C ASP A 34 11.39 -18.41 -0.45
N SER A 35 10.82 -17.90 -1.55
CA SER A 35 11.37 -18.09 -2.89
C SER A 35 12.71 -17.36 -3.12
N ARG A 36 13.04 -16.40 -2.27
CA ARG A 36 14.24 -15.55 -2.38
C ARG A 36 15.28 -15.98 -1.36
N GLU A 37 16.56 -15.95 -1.76
CA GLU A 37 17.70 -16.11 -0.85
C GLU A 37 17.76 -14.96 0.18
N LYS A 38 17.43 -13.73 -0.24
CA LYS A 38 17.36 -12.56 0.62
C LYS A 38 15.91 -12.21 0.89
N ILE A 39 15.43 -12.55 2.08
CA ILE A 39 14.04 -12.34 2.50
C ILE A 39 13.75 -10.87 2.82
N GLY A 40 12.45 -10.53 2.96
CA GLY A 40 12.00 -9.23 3.44
C GLY A 40 12.18 -8.08 2.43
N ALA A 41 12.26 -8.34 1.14
CA ALA A 41 12.55 -7.31 0.11
C ALA A 41 11.59 -6.12 0.16
N LYS A 42 10.28 -6.34 0.33
CA LYS A 42 9.29 -5.25 0.46
C LYS A 42 9.50 -4.44 1.75
N ILE A 43 9.94 -5.05 2.85
CA ILE A 43 10.28 -4.32 4.08
C ILE A 43 11.42 -3.35 3.79
N LEU A 44 12.51 -3.84 3.17
CA LEU A 44 13.70 -3.05 2.88
C LEU A 44 13.46 -1.87 1.94
N MET A 45 12.51 -1.98 1.04
CA MET A 45 12.22 -0.94 0.03
C MET A 45 11.19 0.09 0.50
N SER A 46 10.38 -0.27 1.47
CA SER A 46 9.25 0.54 1.90
C SER A 46 9.66 1.85 2.57
N GLY A 47 8.78 2.86 2.45
CA GLY A 47 8.99 4.16 3.06
C GLY A 47 10.32 4.84 2.67
N GLY A 48 10.81 4.62 1.44
CA GLY A 48 12.09 5.14 0.97
C GLY A 48 13.28 4.49 1.70
N THR A 49 13.26 3.18 1.87
CA THR A 49 14.25 2.35 2.58
C THR A 49 14.28 2.52 4.11
N ARG A 50 13.28 3.24 4.67
CA ARG A 50 13.18 3.50 6.11
C ARG A 50 12.20 2.58 6.84
N CYS A 51 11.29 1.92 6.15
CA CYS A 51 10.16 1.12 6.63
C CYS A 51 9.16 1.94 7.46
N ASN A 52 8.05 2.32 6.86
CA ASN A 52 6.91 2.86 7.59
C ASN A 52 6.16 1.70 8.28
N VAL A 53 6.50 1.43 9.54
CA VAL A 53 6.08 0.23 10.28
C VAL A 53 4.58 0.16 10.48
N THR A 54 3.95 1.27 10.84
CA THR A 54 2.50 1.40 11.07
C THR A 54 2.09 2.87 11.12
N ASN A 55 0.85 3.16 11.53
CA ASN A 55 0.34 4.51 11.76
C ASN A 55 -0.27 4.62 13.15
N GLN A 56 -0.29 5.83 13.72
CA GLN A 56 -0.89 6.08 15.04
C GLN A 56 -2.39 5.78 15.08
N ARG A 57 -3.09 6.02 13.98
CA ARG A 57 -4.53 5.78 13.87
C ARG A 57 -4.80 4.90 12.65
N VAL A 58 -5.22 3.68 12.91
CA VAL A 58 -5.56 2.70 11.89
C VAL A 58 -6.98 2.21 12.12
N THR A 59 -7.81 2.36 11.10
CA THR A 59 -9.21 1.92 11.11
C THR A 59 -9.54 1.20 9.81
N GLU A 60 -10.66 0.52 9.73
CA GLU A 60 -11.14 -0.11 8.50
C GLU A 60 -11.42 0.87 7.35
N LYS A 61 -11.48 2.17 7.65
CA LYS A 61 -11.69 3.24 6.65
C LYS A 61 -10.41 3.57 5.87
N ASP A 62 -9.27 3.16 6.39
CA ASP A 62 -7.96 3.38 5.77
C ASP A 62 -7.61 2.32 4.72
N PHE A 63 -8.51 1.35 4.54
CA PHE A 63 -8.34 0.22 3.63
C PHE A 63 -9.53 0.09 2.69
N GLU A 64 -9.30 -0.60 1.59
CA GLU A 64 -10.33 -1.10 0.71
C GLU A 64 -10.38 -2.62 0.79
N SER A 65 -11.60 -3.15 0.82
CA SER A 65 -11.94 -4.57 0.84
C SER A 65 -13.43 -4.69 0.65
N GLU A 66 -13.91 -5.77 0.08
CA GLU A 66 -15.34 -6.06 0.02
C GLU A 66 -15.92 -6.46 1.38
N ASN A 67 -15.08 -6.92 2.33
CA ASN A 67 -15.52 -7.35 3.65
C ASN A 67 -14.89 -6.53 4.80
N LYS A 68 -15.38 -5.32 4.98
CA LYS A 68 -14.93 -4.40 6.05
C LYS A 68 -15.11 -4.95 7.48
N ARG A 69 -16.00 -5.93 7.69
CA ARG A 69 -16.21 -6.54 9.02
C ARG A 69 -15.02 -7.41 9.41
N VAL A 70 -14.62 -8.34 8.54
CA VAL A 70 -13.43 -9.19 8.78
C VAL A 70 -12.20 -8.34 9.01
N LEU A 71 -11.97 -7.36 8.13
CA LEU A 71 -10.87 -6.40 8.26
C LEU A 71 -10.84 -5.73 9.64
N ARG A 72 -11.97 -5.18 10.10
CA ARG A 72 -12.08 -4.52 11.41
C ARG A 72 -11.78 -5.46 12.57
N ASP A 73 -12.28 -6.70 12.52
CA ASP A 73 -12.11 -7.67 13.60
C ASP A 73 -10.64 -8.12 13.70
N VAL A 74 -9.95 -8.30 12.58
CA VAL A 74 -8.51 -8.59 12.52
C VAL A 74 -7.69 -7.43 13.05
N LEU A 75 -7.96 -6.19 12.62
CA LEU A 75 -7.26 -4.98 13.10
C LEU A 75 -7.46 -4.75 14.60
N LYS A 76 -8.63 -5.05 15.17
CA LYS A 76 -8.89 -4.96 16.61
C LYS A 76 -8.12 -6.00 17.41
N THR A 77 -7.89 -7.19 16.84
CA THR A 77 -7.15 -8.26 17.51
C THR A 77 -5.68 -7.88 17.71
N PHE A 78 -5.07 -7.24 16.71
CA PHE A 78 -3.71 -6.72 16.77
C PHE A 78 -3.66 -5.30 16.19
N SER A 79 -3.87 -4.30 17.06
CA SER A 79 -3.96 -2.88 16.68
C SER A 79 -2.59 -2.26 16.37
N SER A 80 -2.59 -1.03 15.89
CA SER A 80 -1.36 -0.27 15.64
C SER A 80 -0.55 0.00 16.92
N GLU A 81 -1.22 0.17 18.05
CA GLU A 81 -0.56 0.32 19.35
C GLU A 81 0.18 -0.98 19.73
N LYS A 82 -0.49 -2.14 19.56
CA LYS A 82 0.13 -3.45 19.78
C LYS A 82 1.28 -3.72 18.81
N ALA A 83 1.17 -3.27 17.56
CA ALA A 83 2.26 -3.36 16.60
C ALA A 83 3.45 -2.51 17.04
N ALA A 84 3.22 -1.28 17.45
CA ALA A 84 4.29 -0.42 17.96
C ALA A 84 4.96 -0.99 19.24
N GLU A 85 4.17 -1.56 20.15
CA GLU A 85 4.68 -2.24 21.35
C GLU A 85 5.51 -3.47 20.98
N PHE A 86 5.01 -4.33 20.10
CA PHE A 86 5.73 -5.50 19.60
C PHE A 86 7.11 -5.14 19.03
N PHE A 87 7.21 -4.10 18.21
CA PHE A 87 8.52 -3.69 17.68
C PHE A 87 9.45 -3.12 18.75
N ARG A 88 8.93 -2.41 19.76
CA ARG A 88 9.74 -1.98 20.89
C ARG A 88 10.26 -3.16 21.73
N GLU A 89 9.44 -4.20 21.94
CA GLU A 89 9.86 -5.46 22.59
C GLU A 89 11.00 -6.15 21.82
N LEU A 90 11.02 -6.01 20.49
CA LEU A 90 12.12 -6.50 19.64
C LEU A 90 13.36 -5.59 19.64
N GLY A 91 13.36 -4.49 20.40
CA GLY A 91 14.46 -3.52 20.46
C GLY A 91 14.47 -2.54 19.28
N VAL A 92 13.32 -2.32 18.63
CA VAL A 92 13.17 -1.32 17.57
C VAL A 92 12.48 -0.08 18.15
N ASP A 93 13.24 0.96 18.46
CA ASP A 93 12.70 2.25 18.86
C ASP A 93 11.99 2.91 17.66
N LEU A 94 10.79 3.42 17.91
CA LEU A 94 9.94 4.03 16.88
C LEU A 94 9.75 5.53 17.13
N VAL A 95 9.86 6.32 16.07
CA VAL A 95 9.52 7.75 16.02
C VAL A 95 8.28 7.99 15.18
N VAL A 96 7.53 9.02 15.56
CA VAL A 96 6.32 9.43 14.81
C VAL A 96 6.68 10.61 13.91
N GLU A 97 6.39 10.48 12.63
CA GLU A 97 6.52 11.54 11.64
C GLU A 97 5.15 12.15 11.26
N PRO A 98 5.11 13.29 10.56
CA PRO A 98 3.88 13.91 10.11
C PRO A 98 2.93 12.92 9.41
N GLY A 99 1.62 13.05 9.71
CA GLY A 99 0.60 12.11 9.25
C GLY A 99 0.49 10.85 10.10
N GLY A 100 1.13 10.81 11.29
CA GLY A 100 1.04 9.72 12.26
C GLY A 100 1.83 8.47 11.88
N LYS A 101 2.77 8.57 10.95
CA LYS A 101 3.57 7.46 10.43
C LYS A 101 4.65 7.06 11.44
N TYR A 102 4.77 5.77 11.75
CA TYR A 102 5.83 5.23 12.59
C TYR A 102 7.02 4.75 11.76
N PHE A 103 8.21 5.27 12.07
CA PHE A 103 9.47 4.82 11.50
C PHE A 103 10.42 4.34 12.61
N PRO A 104 11.35 3.41 12.33
CA PRO A 104 12.43 3.13 13.27
C PRO A 104 13.28 4.40 13.49
N SER A 105 13.69 4.65 14.71
CA SER A 105 14.54 5.83 15.07
C SER A 105 15.85 5.88 14.30
N THR A 106 16.33 4.74 13.82
CA THR A 106 17.50 4.60 12.96
C THR A 106 17.25 5.06 11.52
N HIS A 107 16.01 5.34 11.13
CA HIS A 107 15.60 5.61 9.74
C HIS A 107 16.07 4.54 8.73
N SER A 108 16.20 3.29 9.16
CA SER A 108 16.64 2.17 8.33
C SER A 108 15.68 0.99 8.41
N ALA A 109 15.15 0.58 7.27
CA ALA A 109 14.30 -0.61 7.15
C ALA A 109 15.04 -1.90 7.56
N ARG A 110 16.37 -1.90 7.48
CA ARG A 110 17.22 -3.00 7.92
C ARG A 110 17.03 -3.29 9.41
N THR A 111 16.92 -2.25 10.26
CA THR A 111 16.66 -2.40 11.68
C THR A 111 15.41 -3.23 11.97
N VAL A 112 14.34 -2.99 11.22
CA VAL A 112 13.07 -3.72 11.35
C VAL A 112 13.23 -5.17 10.92
N LEU A 113 13.83 -5.41 9.75
CA LEU A 113 14.02 -6.76 9.22
C LEU A 113 14.92 -7.60 10.12
N ASP A 114 16.07 -7.05 10.54
CA ASP A 114 17.04 -7.76 11.39
C ASP A 114 16.43 -8.12 12.75
N ALA A 115 15.58 -7.25 13.31
CA ALA A 115 14.88 -7.53 14.56
C ALA A 115 13.91 -8.70 14.42
N LEU A 116 13.14 -8.75 13.32
CA LEU A 116 12.23 -9.87 13.01
C LEU A 116 13.00 -11.19 12.78
N GLN A 117 14.11 -11.15 12.06
CA GLN A 117 14.95 -12.32 11.80
C GLN A 117 15.56 -12.86 13.10
N ARG A 118 16.16 -11.99 13.94
CA ARG A 118 16.68 -12.40 15.25
C ARG A 118 15.62 -13.05 16.13
N GLU A 119 14.39 -12.54 16.11
CA GLU A 119 13.32 -13.13 16.91
C GLU A 119 12.88 -14.49 16.34
N CYS A 120 12.84 -14.68 15.01
CA CYS A 120 12.65 -16.00 14.41
C CYS A 120 13.72 -17.00 14.84
N GLU A 121 15.00 -16.63 14.76
CA GLU A 121 16.15 -17.45 15.17
C GLU A 121 16.07 -17.81 16.66
N LYS A 122 15.84 -16.82 17.53
CA LYS A 122 15.68 -17.00 18.97
C LYS A 122 14.59 -18.01 19.34
N ARG A 123 13.53 -18.07 18.51
CA ARG A 123 12.40 -19.00 18.72
C ARG A 123 12.56 -20.33 17.99
N GLY A 124 13.68 -20.60 17.35
CA GLY A 124 13.93 -21.85 16.65
C GLY A 124 13.10 -22.02 15.37
N VAL A 125 12.64 -20.95 14.75
CA VAL A 125 11.99 -21.01 13.44
C VAL A 125 13.01 -21.47 12.40
N HIS A 126 12.67 -22.51 11.66
CA HIS A 126 13.53 -23.00 10.58
C HIS A 126 13.24 -22.22 9.29
N LEU A 127 14.16 -21.36 8.89
CA LEU A 127 14.07 -20.60 7.64
C LEU A 127 14.71 -21.40 6.50
N ALA A 128 13.93 -21.70 5.45
CA ALA A 128 14.40 -22.24 4.17
C ALA A 128 14.28 -21.15 3.09
N ALA A 129 15.33 -20.35 2.97
CA ALA A 129 15.45 -19.31 1.91
C ALA A 129 15.78 -19.98 0.57
N GLY A 130 15.37 -19.36 -0.56
CA GLY A 130 15.52 -19.93 -1.90
C GLY A 130 14.53 -21.06 -2.22
N ALA A 131 13.64 -21.41 -1.29
CA ALA A 131 12.66 -22.49 -1.43
C ALA A 131 11.34 -21.97 -2.04
N LYS A 132 11.26 -21.90 -3.36
CA LYS A 132 10.01 -21.53 -4.06
C LYS A 132 9.02 -22.66 -4.05
N ILE A 133 7.91 -22.52 -3.31
CA ILE A 133 6.78 -23.44 -3.34
C ILE A 133 5.92 -23.17 -4.57
N THR A 134 5.69 -24.20 -5.36
CA THR A 134 4.91 -24.12 -6.60
C THR A 134 3.57 -24.84 -6.52
N LYS A 135 3.46 -25.80 -5.62
CA LYS A 135 2.24 -26.60 -5.42
C LYS A 135 2.08 -26.98 -3.96
N ILE A 136 0.86 -27.01 -3.49
CA ILE A 136 0.49 -27.55 -2.18
C ILE A 136 -0.65 -28.54 -2.39
N THR A 137 -0.53 -29.72 -1.82
CA THR A 137 -1.57 -30.76 -1.84
C THR A 137 -1.90 -31.20 -0.44
N ARG A 138 -3.07 -31.82 -0.25
CA ARG A 138 -3.49 -32.46 1.00
C ARG A 138 -3.42 -33.95 0.88
N GLU A 139 -2.72 -34.61 1.79
CA GLU A 139 -2.71 -36.06 1.92
C GLU A 139 -3.07 -36.47 3.35
N GLY A 140 -4.24 -37.05 3.51
CA GLY A 140 -4.79 -37.35 4.83
C GLY A 140 -4.92 -36.08 5.68
N ASN A 141 -4.25 -36.07 6.82
CA ASN A 141 -4.27 -34.94 7.74
C ASN A 141 -3.11 -33.92 7.50
N ASN A 142 -2.23 -34.16 6.53
CA ASN A 142 -1.06 -33.33 6.31
C ASN A 142 -1.08 -32.67 4.96
N PHE A 143 -0.36 -31.57 4.86
CA PHE A 143 -0.06 -30.90 3.61
C PHE A 143 1.31 -31.28 3.10
N ILE A 144 1.43 -31.47 1.79
CA ILE A 144 2.67 -31.63 1.06
C ILE A 144 2.91 -30.33 0.28
N LEU A 145 4.07 -29.73 0.51
CA LEU A 145 4.50 -28.49 -0.14
C LEU A 145 5.63 -28.83 -1.10
N ASP A 146 5.34 -28.82 -2.39
CA ASP A 146 6.29 -29.11 -3.44
C ASP A 146 6.97 -27.83 -3.92
N GLY A 147 8.27 -27.83 -3.86
CA GLY A 147 9.12 -26.74 -4.31
C GLY A 147 9.74 -27.00 -5.67
N ALA A 148 10.49 -26.03 -6.14
CA ALA A 148 11.39 -26.20 -7.29
C ALA A 148 12.52 -27.21 -6.92
N ALA A 149 13.13 -27.82 -7.93
CA ALA A 149 14.26 -28.75 -7.77
C ALA A 149 13.95 -30.00 -6.87
N GLU A 150 12.75 -30.57 -7.03
CA GLU A 150 12.31 -31.81 -6.35
C GLU A 150 12.33 -31.74 -4.82
N SER A 151 12.37 -30.52 -4.23
CA SER A 151 12.26 -30.36 -2.79
C SER A 151 10.80 -30.48 -2.33
N SER A 152 10.56 -31.17 -1.24
CA SER A 152 9.23 -31.36 -0.68
C SER A 152 9.27 -31.29 0.86
N TRP A 153 8.24 -30.66 1.43
CA TRP A 153 8.06 -30.53 2.87
C TRP A 153 6.67 -31.01 3.28
N HIS A 154 6.57 -31.51 4.50
CA HIS A 154 5.30 -31.99 5.06
C HIS A 154 4.95 -31.14 6.28
N ALA A 155 3.70 -30.68 6.36
CA ALA A 155 3.21 -29.90 7.50
C ALA A 155 1.77 -30.27 7.86
N LYS A 156 1.41 -30.15 9.15
CA LYS A 156 0.04 -30.30 9.62
C LYS A 156 -0.85 -29.13 9.22
N THR A 157 -0.30 -27.91 9.28
CA THR A 157 -0.99 -26.68 8.89
C THR A 157 -0.10 -25.84 7.98
N VAL A 158 -0.74 -25.05 7.12
CA VAL A 158 -0.05 -24.15 6.19
C VAL A 158 -0.64 -22.75 6.28
N VAL A 159 0.23 -21.73 6.33
CA VAL A 159 -0.15 -20.32 6.23
C VAL A 159 0.46 -19.72 4.98
N ILE A 160 -0.38 -19.26 4.05
CA ILE A 160 0.07 -18.63 2.80
C ILE A 160 0.24 -17.12 3.02
N CYS A 161 1.49 -16.64 2.93
CA CYS A 161 1.91 -15.25 3.16
C CYS A 161 2.70 -14.68 1.97
N THR A 162 2.42 -15.17 0.75
CA THR A 162 3.21 -14.89 -0.47
C THR A 162 3.09 -13.48 -1.00
N GLY A 163 2.19 -12.66 -0.44
CA GLY A 163 1.85 -11.35 -0.98
C GLY A 163 0.98 -11.46 -2.23
N GLY A 164 0.87 -10.36 -2.97
CA GLY A 164 0.06 -10.25 -4.19
C GLY A 164 0.91 -10.28 -5.47
N LEU A 165 0.70 -9.26 -6.33
CA LEU A 165 1.39 -9.07 -7.61
C LEU A 165 2.28 -7.81 -7.62
N SER A 166 2.21 -6.99 -6.56
CA SER A 166 2.98 -5.76 -6.47
C SER A 166 4.45 -6.05 -6.30
N TYR A 167 5.27 -5.33 -7.08
CA TYR A 167 6.72 -5.49 -7.08
C TYR A 167 7.18 -6.94 -7.26
N PRO A 168 6.96 -7.56 -8.42
CA PRO A 168 7.21 -9.00 -8.65
C PRO A 168 8.65 -9.43 -8.36
N ALA A 169 9.62 -8.51 -8.53
CA ALA A 169 11.03 -8.74 -8.20
C ALA A 169 11.27 -9.07 -6.70
N SER A 170 10.30 -8.83 -5.82
CA SER A 170 10.36 -9.21 -4.41
C SER A 170 9.97 -10.67 -4.12
N GLY A 171 9.50 -11.41 -5.13
CA GLY A 171 8.93 -12.75 -4.98
C GLY A 171 7.40 -12.78 -4.94
N SER A 172 6.73 -11.62 -4.93
CA SER A 172 5.25 -11.52 -5.02
C SER A 172 4.81 -11.64 -6.48
N ASP A 173 4.83 -12.86 -7.01
CA ASP A 173 4.61 -13.15 -8.44
C ASP A 173 3.23 -13.78 -8.75
N GLY A 174 2.37 -13.88 -7.73
CA GLY A 174 1.03 -14.46 -7.85
C GLY A 174 0.95 -15.97 -7.67
N THR A 175 2.06 -16.67 -7.46
CA THR A 175 2.05 -18.14 -7.23
C THR A 175 1.10 -18.53 -6.10
N GLY A 176 1.00 -17.74 -5.02
CA GLY A 176 0.05 -17.97 -3.93
C GLY A 176 -1.41 -17.93 -4.35
N TYR A 177 -1.76 -17.13 -5.34
CA TYR A 177 -3.12 -17.11 -5.88
C TYR A 177 -3.47 -18.40 -6.62
N GLU A 178 -2.53 -18.96 -7.38
CA GLU A 178 -2.75 -20.24 -8.06
C GLU A 178 -2.88 -21.38 -7.06
N ILE A 179 -2.09 -21.36 -5.97
CA ILE A 179 -2.23 -22.31 -4.85
C ILE A 179 -3.62 -22.15 -4.20
N ALA A 180 -4.06 -20.92 -3.89
CA ALA A 180 -5.39 -20.69 -3.31
C ALA A 180 -6.51 -21.22 -4.22
N LYS A 181 -6.45 -20.95 -5.53
CA LYS A 181 -7.40 -21.48 -6.52
C LYS A 181 -7.42 -23.01 -6.56
N SER A 182 -6.27 -23.67 -6.40
CA SER A 182 -6.22 -25.15 -6.40
C SER A 182 -6.99 -25.78 -5.23
N PHE A 183 -7.23 -25.00 -4.16
CA PHE A 183 -8.10 -25.37 -3.03
C PHE A 183 -9.53 -24.82 -3.16
N GLY A 184 -9.90 -24.30 -4.32
CA GLY A 184 -11.26 -23.82 -4.62
C GLY A 184 -11.54 -22.37 -4.24
N HIS A 185 -10.53 -21.62 -3.78
CA HIS A 185 -10.73 -20.21 -3.43
C HIS A 185 -10.97 -19.30 -4.63
N SER A 186 -11.92 -18.40 -4.48
CA SER A 186 -12.19 -17.32 -5.42
C SER A 186 -11.22 -16.16 -5.22
N LEU A 187 -10.88 -15.49 -6.31
CA LEU A 187 -10.11 -14.25 -6.27
C LEU A 187 -10.97 -13.07 -6.67
N ILE A 188 -11.00 -12.06 -5.83
CA ILE A 188 -11.43 -10.72 -6.23
C ILE A 188 -10.42 -10.18 -7.24
N PHE A 189 -10.92 -9.66 -8.37
CA PHE A 189 -10.08 -9.20 -9.48
C PHE A 189 -8.93 -8.31 -9.00
N THR A 190 -7.71 -8.67 -9.37
CA THR A 190 -6.52 -7.97 -8.91
C THR A 190 -6.13 -6.82 -9.84
N THR A 191 -5.74 -5.70 -9.26
CA THR A 191 -5.21 -4.53 -9.98
C THR A 191 -4.05 -3.92 -9.20
N PRO A 192 -3.10 -3.21 -9.87
CA PRO A 192 -2.09 -2.47 -9.15
C PRO A 192 -2.74 -1.34 -8.31
N ALA A 193 -2.30 -1.21 -7.07
CA ALA A 193 -2.66 -0.13 -6.15
C ALA A 193 -1.41 0.60 -5.68
N LEU A 194 -1.54 1.86 -5.29
CA LEU A 194 -0.41 2.71 -4.92
C LEU A 194 0.67 2.71 -6.03
N THR A 195 0.24 2.94 -7.26
CA THR A 195 1.09 2.98 -8.45
C THR A 195 1.04 4.37 -9.08
N PRO A 196 2.15 4.89 -9.64
CA PRO A 196 2.13 6.20 -10.30
C PRO A 196 1.17 6.25 -11.49
N LEU A 197 0.57 7.42 -11.69
CA LEU A 197 -0.30 7.73 -12.84
C LEU A 197 0.56 8.17 -14.03
N GLN A 198 0.17 7.77 -15.23
CA GLN A 198 0.83 8.16 -16.48
C GLN A 198 0.10 9.29 -17.18
N THR A 199 0.84 10.16 -17.87
CA THR A 199 0.32 11.19 -18.77
C THR A 199 1.20 11.31 -20.00
N ASP A 200 0.61 11.70 -21.13
CA ASP A 200 1.36 12.03 -22.35
C ASP A 200 1.67 13.52 -22.46
N ASP A 201 1.18 14.32 -21.54
CA ASP A 201 1.36 15.77 -21.50
C ASP A 201 2.83 16.14 -21.22
N ALA A 202 3.52 16.67 -22.23
CA ALA A 202 4.93 17.03 -22.17
C ALA A 202 5.23 18.15 -21.16
N ASP A 203 4.29 19.09 -20.98
CA ASP A 203 4.44 20.19 -20.03
C ASP A 203 4.50 19.64 -18.59
N TRP A 204 3.60 18.73 -18.23
CA TRP A 204 3.62 18.11 -16.90
C TRP A 204 4.88 17.27 -16.69
N LYS A 205 5.35 16.52 -17.70
CA LYS A 205 6.60 15.77 -17.63
C LYS A 205 7.83 16.64 -17.44
N SER A 206 7.82 17.87 -17.99
CA SER A 206 8.92 18.83 -17.83
C SER A 206 9.12 19.29 -16.38
N LEU A 207 8.08 19.15 -15.53
CA LEU A 207 8.13 19.43 -14.11
C LEU A 207 8.75 18.30 -13.26
N SER A 208 9.35 17.28 -13.87
CA SER A 208 9.96 16.16 -13.12
C SER A 208 10.82 16.65 -11.95
N GLY A 209 10.52 16.09 -10.75
CA GLY A 209 11.15 16.47 -9.48
C GLY A 209 10.42 17.58 -8.70
N VAL A 210 9.47 18.30 -9.31
CA VAL A 210 8.65 19.30 -8.60
C VAL A 210 7.58 18.62 -7.77
N SER A 211 7.43 19.03 -6.52
CA SER A 211 6.40 18.54 -5.60
C SER A 211 5.64 19.69 -4.97
N LEU A 212 4.33 19.51 -4.78
CA LEU A 212 3.46 20.45 -4.05
C LEU A 212 2.24 19.73 -3.47
N PRO A 213 1.56 20.28 -2.46
CA PRO A 213 0.28 19.76 -1.98
C PRO A 213 -0.78 19.85 -3.07
N VAL A 214 -1.53 18.77 -3.31
CA VAL A 214 -2.63 18.77 -4.27
C VAL A 214 -3.81 17.98 -3.70
N ARG A 215 -5.02 18.50 -3.86
CA ARG A 215 -6.24 17.72 -3.68
C ARG A 215 -6.68 17.15 -5.01
N LEU A 216 -6.56 15.84 -5.18
CA LEU A 216 -7.06 15.11 -6.33
C LEU A 216 -8.51 14.68 -6.09
N THR A 217 -9.35 14.86 -7.09
CA THR A 217 -10.74 14.36 -7.07
C THR A 217 -11.00 13.53 -8.31
N LEU A 218 -11.38 12.29 -8.11
CA LEU A 218 -11.86 11.40 -9.16
C LEU A 218 -13.38 11.52 -9.28
N TRP A 219 -13.83 11.72 -10.50
CA TRP A 219 -15.25 11.87 -10.86
C TRP A 219 -15.71 10.73 -11.76
N SER A 220 -16.98 10.34 -11.60
CA SER A 220 -17.73 9.56 -12.54
C SER A 220 -18.97 10.35 -12.97
N GLY A 221 -18.96 10.85 -14.19
CA GLY A 221 -19.91 11.88 -14.56
C GLY A 221 -19.85 13.07 -13.60
N SER A 222 -20.95 13.35 -12.90
CA SER A 222 -21.04 14.40 -11.88
C SER A 222 -20.75 13.94 -10.44
N LYS A 223 -20.62 12.62 -10.19
CA LYS A 223 -20.44 12.07 -8.84
C LYS A 223 -18.95 12.05 -8.46
N LYS A 224 -18.63 12.61 -7.28
CA LYS A 224 -17.31 12.43 -6.65
C LYS A 224 -17.19 11.01 -6.13
N GLU A 225 -16.12 10.33 -6.48
CA GLU A 225 -15.88 8.94 -6.09
C GLU A 225 -14.78 8.77 -5.06
N ALA A 226 -13.68 9.47 -5.29
CA ALA A 226 -12.55 9.46 -4.38
C ALA A 226 -11.92 10.84 -4.34
N VAL A 227 -11.45 11.22 -3.14
CA VAL A 227 -10.73 12.48 -2.90
C VAL A 227 -9.52 12.16 -2.04
N PHE A 228 -8.33 12.57 -2.50
CA PHE A 228 -7.11 12.49 -1.72
C PHE A 228 -6.37 13.81 -1.78
N GLU A 229 -5.93 14.27 -0.61
CA GLU A 229 -5.14 15.48 -0.45
C GLU A 229 -3.84 15.14 0.25
N ASP A 230 -2.73 15.34 -0.43
CA ASP A 230 -1.39 15.08 0.08
C ASP A 230 -0.36 15.67 -0.91
N SER A 231 0.93 15.41 -0.65
CA SER A 231 2.01 15.72 -1.57
C SER A 231 1.82 15.01 -2.91
N PHE A 232 2.05 15.77 -3.99
CA PHE A 232 1.93 15.33 -5.38
C PHE A 232 3.25 15.62 -6.09
N LEU A 233 3.82 14.63 -6.73
CA LEU A 233 5.12 14.70 -7.39
C LEU A 233 4.97 14.55 -8.89
N PHE A 234 5.46 15.51 -9.65
CA PHE A 234 5.63 15.38 -11.09
C PHE A 234 6.86 14.53 -11.41
N THR A 235 6.73 13.66 -12.41
CA THR A 235 7.79 12.74 -12.85
C THR A 235 7.88 12.75 -14.37
N HIS A 236 8.95 12.16 -14.92
CA HIS A 236 9.15 12.05 -16.37
C HIS A 236 8.12 11.15 -17.08
N PHE A 237 7.33 10.37 -16.35
CA PHE A 237 6.25 9.52 -16.88
C PHE A 237 4.85 10.04 -16.52
N GLY A 238 4.74 11.00 -15.61
CA GLY A 238 3.45 11.52 -15.15
C GLY A 238 3.47 11.94 -13.69
N PHE A 239 2.61 11.34 -12.86
CA PHE A 239 2.34 11.79 -11.52
C PHE A 239 2.56 10.71 -10.48
N SER A 240 3.20 11.07 -9.38
CA SER A 240 3.48 10.22 -8.22
C SER A 240 3.22 11.01 -6.92
N GLY A 241 3.76 10.55 -5.82
CA GLY A 241 3.52 11.11 -4.48
C GLY A 241 2.21 10.57 -3.87
N PRO A 242 2.02 10.75 -2.56
CA PRO A 242 0.92 10.14 -1.82
C PRO A 242 -0.47 10.40 -2.41
N ALA A 243 -0.77 11.62 -2.88
CA ALA A 243 -2.06 11.92 -3.49
C ALA A 243 -2.33 11.10 -4.75
N ALA A 244 -1.34 11.02 -5.66
CA ALA A 244 -1.46 10.25 -6.91
C ALA A 244 -1.48 8.73 -6.65
N LEU A 245 -0.66 8.25 -5.73
CA LEU A 245 -0.60 6.83 -5.38
C LEU A 245 -1.92 6.35 -4.76
N ASN A 246 -2.49 7.10 -3.81
CA ASN A 246 -3.76 6.73 -3.19
C ASN A 246 -4.93 6.68 -4.19
N ILE A 247 -5.00 7.64 -5.11
CA ILE A 247 -6.13 7.70 -6.05
C ILE A 247 -6.00 6.66 -7.17
N SER A 248 -4.79 6.12 -7.43
CA SER A 248 -4.51 5.22 -8.54
C SER A 248 -5.36 3.95 -8.54
N ARG A 249 -5.60 3.38 -7.35
CA ARG A 249 -6.48 2.22 -7.17
C ARG A 249 -7.87 2.48 -7.74
N HIS A 250 -8.46 3.60 -7.37
CA HIS A 250 -9.80 3.99 -7.80
C HIS A 250 -9.83 4.32 -9.29
N TRP A 251 -8.73 4.85 -9.82
CA TRP A 251 -8.58 5.06 -11.25
C TRP A 251 -8.58 3.76 -12.04
N VAL A 252 -7.90 2.70 -11.58
CA VAL A 252 -7.73 1.44 -12.33
C VAL A 252 -8.95 0.54 -12.25
N ARG A 253 -9.57 0.40 -11.07
CA ARG A 253 -10.61 -0.62 -10.82
C ARG A 253 -11.97 -0.34 -11.44
N ARG A 254 -12.15 0.74 -12.16
CA ARG A 254 -13.43 1.04 -12.78
C ARG A 254 -13.60 0.42 -14.14
N GLU A 255 -14.80 -0.12 -14.37
CA GLU A 255 -15.20 -0.75 -15.62
C GLU A 255 -15.46 0.27 -16.74
N GLU A 256 -16.11 1.41 -16.44
CA GLU A 256 -16.40 2.46 -17.43
C GLU A 256 -15.28 3.51 -17.54
N LYS A 257 -14.39 3.32 -18.51
CA LYS A 257 -13.30 4.27 -18.80
C LYS A 257 -13.79 5.62 -19.38
N SER A 258 -14.92 5.65 -20.06
CA SER A 258 -15.39 6.79 -20.86
C SER A 258 -15.90 7.98 -20.04
N SER A 259 -16.29 7.78 -18.77
CA SER A 259 -16.85 8.83 -17.90
C SER A 259 -15.90 9.33 -16.80
N ARG A 260 -14.66 8.86 -16.77
CA ARG A 260 -13.68 9.22 -15.74
C ARG A 260 -13.08 10.59 -15.98
N LYS A 261 -13.04 11.40 -14.94
CA LYS A 261 -12.34 12.65 -14.92
C LYS A 261 -11.55 12.78 -13.63
N LEU A 262 -10.26 13.08 -13.74
CA LEU A 262 -9.42 13.43 -12.60
C LEU A 262 -9.22 14.94 -12.61
N THR A 263 -9.48 15.60 -11.47
CA THR A 263 -9.18 17.03 -11.30
C THR A 263 -8.21 17.25 -10.15
N GLY A 264 -7.31 18.21 -10.33
CA GLY A 264 -6.37 18.68 -9.32
C GLY A 264 -6.76 20.07 -8.81
N ASN A 265 -6.75 20.25 -7.49
CA ASN A 265 -6.68 21.54 -6.84
C ASN A 265 -5.25 21.72 -6.34
N PHE A 266 -4.54 22.70 -6.90
CA PHE A 266 -3.12 22.97 -6.62
C PHE A 266 -2.89 23.94 -5.45
N LEU A 267 -3.96 24.46 -4.84
CA LEU A 267 -3.95 25.29 -3.64
C LEU A 267 -4.97 24.76 -2.61
N PRO A 268 -4.81 23.51 -2.12
CA PRO A 268 -5.84 22.85 -1.30
C PRO A 268 -6.06 23.52 0.07
N SER A 269 -5.10 24.30 0.56
CA SER A 269 -5.18 25.05 1.82
C SER A 269 -5.95 26.37 1.70
N GLU A 270 -6.31 26.81 0.50
CA GLU A 270 -7.06 28.04 0.25
C GLU A 270 -8.44 27.72 -0.36
N THR A 271 -9.35 28.70 -0.27
CA THR A 271 -10.59 28.68 -1.06
C THR A 271 -10.46 29.55 -2.31
N GLU A 272 -11.29 29.29 -3.32
CA GLU A 272 -11.36 30.14 -4.52
C GLU A 272 -11.66 31.59 -4.18
N GLU A 273 -12.52 31.82 -3.20
CA GLU A 273 -12.93 33.14 -2.75
C GLU A 273 -11.77 33.87 -2.07
N ASP A 274 -11.00 33.21 -1.23
CA ASP A 274 -9.84 33.81 -0.56
C ASP A 274 -8.74 34.16 -1.57
N PHE A 275 -8.46 33.25 -2.53
CA PHE A 275 -7.52 33.53 -3.62
C PHE A 275 -7.99 34.71 -4.47
N ARG A 276 -9.28 34.80 -4.81
CA ARG A 276 -9.90 35.90 -5.56
C ARG A 276 -9.72 37.24 -4.84
N LYS A 277 -9.98 37.27 -3.54
CA LYS A 277 -9.80 38.48 -2.70
C LYS A 277 -8.34 38.85 -2.61
N ALA A 278 -7.44 37.90 -2.40
CA ALA A 278 -6.00 38.13 -2.33
C ALA A 278 -5.46 38.73 -3.66
N LEU A 279 -5.86 38.14 -4.80
CA LEU A 279 -5.47 38.60 -6.12
C LEU A 279 -5.96 40.03 -6.39
N ALA A 280 -7.21 40.34 -6.04
CA ALA A 280 -7.78 41.70 -6.19
C ALA A 280 -7.09 42.73 -5.28
N ALA A 281 -6.78 42.37 -4.05
CA ALA A 281 -6.03 43.21 -3.11
C ALA A 281 -4.60 43.48 -3.60
N ALA A 282 -3.90 42.42 -4.08
CA ALA A 282 -2.57 42.55 -4.64
C ALA A 282 -2.54 43.44 -5.88
N ALA A 283 -3.51 43.31 -6.81
CA ALA A 283 -3.63 44.15 -7.98
C ALA A 283 -3.84 45.64 -7.63
N LYS A 284 -4.53 45.95 -6.52
CA LYS A 284 -4.73 47.28 -6.00
C LYS A 284 -3.47 47.87 -5.36
N LYS A 285 -2.77 47.04 -4.57
CA LYS A 285 -1.60 47.46 -3.77
C LYS A 285 -0.31 47.48 -4.60
N TYR A 286 -0.15 46.52 -5.50
CA TYR A 286 1.05 46.28 -6.31
C TYR A 286 0.69 46.11 -7.80
N PRO A 287 0.14 47.17 -8.48
CA PRO A 287 -0.42 47.03 -9.83
C PRO A 287 0.58 46.55 -10.89
N ASN A 288 1.86 46.82 -10.68
CA ASN A 288 2.95 46.44 -11.58
C ASN A 288 3.63 45.10 -11.22
N GLN A 289 3.17 44.42 -10.16
CA GLN A 289 3.68 43.10 -9.82
C GLN A 289 3.34 42.10 -10.93
N ARG A 290 4.28 41.21 -11.30
CA ARG A 290 4.02 40.16 -12.27
C ARG A 290 3.08 39.12 -11.67
N LEU A 291 2.12 38.67 -12.47
CA LEU A 291 1.22 37.59 -12.06
C LEU A 291 1.98 36.33 -11.65
N LYS A 292 3.04 35.97 -12.40
CA LYS A 292 3.94 34.83 -12.06
C LYS A 292 4.46 34.99 -10.63
N SER A 293 4.97 36.15 -10.24
CA SER A 293 5.51 36.35 -8.89
C SER A 293 4.45 36.15 -7.80
N PHE A 294 3.23 36.70 -8.02
CA PHE A 294 2.11 36.50 -7.08
C PHE A 294 1.72 35.04 -6.89
N VAL A 295 1.63 34.25 -7.97
CA VAL A 295 1.28 32.84 -7.90
C VAL A 295 2.43 32.02 -7.30
N SER A 296 3.69 32.39 -7.57
CA SER A 296 4.88 31.71 -7.03
C SER A 296 5.08 31.90 -5.52
N GLU A 297 4.40 32.86 -4.88
CA GLU A 297 4.33 32.95 -3.42
C GLU A 297 3.54 31.77 -2.79
N LYS A 298 2.71 31.08 -3.57
CA LYS A 298 1.79 30.02 -3.14
C LYS A 298 2.14 28.63 -3.70
N ALA A 299 2.86 28.57 -4.80
CA ALA A 299 3.24 27.32 -5.49
C ALA A 299 4.69 27.43 -6.02
N PRO A 300 5.38 26.29 -6.26
CA PRO A 300 6.73 26.31 -6.80
C PRO A 300 6.84 27.10 -8.11
N GLU A 301 7.92 27.88 -8.26
CA GLU A 301 8.10 28.77 -9.42
C GLU A 301 8.07 28.00 -10.75
N ARG A 302 8.77 26.87 -10.85
CA ARG A 302 8.74 26.02 -12.06
C ARG A 302 7.33 25.55 -12.40
N PHE A 303 6.53 25.20 -11.40
CA PHE A 303 5.11 24.85 -11.61
C PHE A 303 4.34 26.03 -12.13
N THR A 304 4.50 27.22 -11.52
CA THR A 304 3.80 28.44 -11.92
C THR A 304 4.09 28.80 -13.38
N GLU A 305 5.34 28.73 -13.83
CA GLU A 305 5.74 28.99 -15.23
C GLU A 305 5.01 28.07 -16.22
N VAL A 306 5.10 26.78 -15.99
CA VAL A 306 4.45 25.78 -16.85
C VAL A 306 2.93 25.93 -16.81
N PHE A 307 2.37 26.19 -15.63
CA PHE A 307 0.93 26.33 -15.44
C PHE A 307 0.36 27.56 -16.19
N LEU A 308 0.98 28.72 -16.04
CA LEU A 308 0.57 29.94 -16.75
C LEU A 308 0.70 29.78 -18.28
N ARG A 309 1.80 29.17 -18.75
CA ARG A 309 1.97 28.84 -20.17
C ARG A 309 0.85 27.95 -20.70
N LYS A 310 0.44 26.91 -19.94
CA LYS A 310 -0.69 26.02 -20.30
C LYS A 310 -2.02 26.78 -20.39
N LEU A 311 -2.19 27.85 -19.65
CA LEU A 311 -3.37 28.71 -19.71
C LEU A 311 -3.28 29.78 -20.82
N GLY A 312 -2.17 29.84 -21.54
CA GLY A 312 -1.93 30.91 -22.55
C GLY A 312 -1.71 32.28 -21.95
N ILE A 313 -1.34 32.35 -20.66
CA ILE A 313 -1.06 33.63 -19.96
C ILE A 313 0.44 33.89 -20.03
N PRO A 314 0.88 34.98 -20.72
CA PRO A 314 2.29 35.32 -20.84
C PRO A 314 2.96 35.66 -19.50
N ASP A 315 4.23 35.29 -19.34
CA ASP A 315 5.02 35.59 -18.12
C ASP A 315 5.15 37.08 -17.80
N ALA A 316 5.02 37.93 -18.83
CA ALA A 316 5.12 39.40 -18.69
C ALA A 316 3.86 40.06 -18.12
N VAL A 317 2.74 39.30 -18.00
CA VAL A 317 1.47 39.88 -17.51
C VAL A 317 1.62 40.38 -16.08
N ILE A 318 1.25 41.66 -15.87
CA ILE A 318 1.20 42.31 -14.54
C ILE A 318 -0.25 42.34 -14.03
N LEU A 319 -0.41 42.41 -12.70
CA LEU A 319 -1.71 42.23 -12.03
C LEU A 319 -2.81 43.15 -12.51
N ASN A 320 -2.49 44.44 -12.83
CA ASN A 320 -3.47 45.41 -13.32
C ASN A 320 -3.88 45.21 -14.80
N GLN A 321 -3.12 44.41 -15.55
CA GLN A 321 -3.41 44.11 -16.97
C GLN A 321 -4.14 42.77 -17.14
N LEU A 322 -4.30 41.99 -16.05
CA LEU A 322 -4.98 40.69 -16.09
C LEU A 322 -6.47 40.87 -16.41
N LYS A 323 -6.88 40.46 -17.60
CA LYS A 323 -8.26 40.58 -18.07
C LYS A 323 -9.19 39.71 -17.22
N ARG A 324 -10.48 40.09 -17.16
CA ARG A 324 -11.49 39.33 -16.40
C ARG A 324 -11.54 37.86 -16.79
N GLY A 325 -11.52 37.53 -18.09
CA GLY A 325 -11.55 36.16 -18.59
C GLY A 325 -10.31 35.35 -18.15
N GLU A 326 -9.12 35.95 -18.24
CA GLU A 326 -7.87 35.31 -17.81
C GLU A 326 -7.85 35.08 -16.30
N ARG A 327 -8.40 35.99 -15.50
CA ARG A 327 -8.55 35.86 -14.06
C ARG A 327 -9.45 34.67 -13.69
N GLU A 328 -10.62 34.58 -14.31
CA GLU A 328 -11.56 33.49 -14.06
C GLU A 328 -10.97 32.15 -14.51
N LEU A 329 -10.29 32.12 -15.66
CA LEU A 329 -9.57 30.94 -16.15
C LEU A 329 -8.48 30.50 -15.16
N LEU A 330 -7.65 31.41 -14.68
CA LEU A 330 -6.59 31.17 -13.70
C LEU A 330 -7.18 30.55 -12.42
N ILE A 331 -8.18 31.21 -11.83
CA ILE A 331 -8.79 30.75 -10.57
C ILE A 331 -9.40 29.37 -10.76
N ARG A 332 -10.28 29.21 -11.74
CA ARG A 332 -10.91 27.91 -12.02
C ARG A 332 -9.88 26.80 -12.24
N SER A 333 -8.78 27.12 -12.94
CA SER A 333 -7.75 26.15 -13.24
C SER A 333 -6.88 25.78 -12.03
N LEU A 334 -6.58 26.72 -11.13
CA LEU A 334 -5.85 26.43 -9.90
C LEU A 334 -6.62 25.47 -8.99
N PHE A 335 -7.96 25.58 -8.94
CA PHE A 335 -8.79 24.79 -8.03
C PHE A 335 -9.44 23.55 -8.67
N HIS A 336 -9.57 23.49 -10.01
CA HIS A 336 -10.31 22.42 -10.72
C HIS A 336 -9.65 22.00 -12.04
N PHE A 337 -8.33 21.93 -12.09
CA PHE A 337 -7.62 21.60 -13.33
C PHE A 337 -7.91 20.16 -13.76
N PRO A 338 -8.39 19.91 -14.98
CA PRO A 338 -8.55 18.56 -15.51
C PRO A 338 -7.17 17.97 -15.84
N LEU A 339 -6.79 16.90 -15.13
CA LEU A 339 -5.55 16.16 -15.37
C LEU A 339 -5.77 15.07 -16.40
N SER A 340 -4.97 15.10 -17.47
CA SER A 340 -4.93 14.05 -18.50
C SER A 340 -4.15 12.88 -17.97
N VAL A 341 -4.84 11.78 -17.62
CA VAL A 341 -4.23 10.52 -17.21
C VAL A 341 -4.51 9.47 -18.27
N THR A 342 -3.45 8.89 -18.82
CA THR A 342 -3.53 7.87 -19.88
C THR A 342 -3.48 6.44 -19.35
N GLY A 343 -2.98 6.26 -18.12
CA GLY A 343 -2.84 4.95 -17.51
C GLY A 343 -2.11 5.00 -16.17
N VAL A 344 -1.62 3.84 -15.76
CA VAL A 344 -0.76 3.66 -14.59
C VAL A 344 0.49 2.88 -14.96
N VAL A 345 1.57 3.03 -14.18
CA VAL A 345 2.82 2.32 -14.46
C VAL A 345 2.68 0.79 -14.24
N GLY A 346 1.76 0.39 -13.37
CA GLY A 346 1.43 -1.02 -13.15
C GLY A 346 2.20 -1.67 -12.00
N TYR A 347 2.14 -3.01 -11.93
CA TYR A 347 2.64 -3.80 -10.80
C TYR A 347 4.15 -3.63 -10.54
N GLY A 348 4.95 -3.33 -11.54
CA GLY A 348 6.41 -3.11 -11.38
C GLY A 348 6.76 -1.91 -10.49
N LYS A 349 5.85 -0.96 -10.32
CA LYS A 349 5.99 0.22 -9.46
C LYS A 349 4.87 0.35 -8.42
N ALA A 350 3.95 -0.60 -8.38
CA ALA A 350 2.88 -0.61 -7.38
C ALA A 350 3.43 -1.02 -6.01
N GLU A 351 3.03 -0.31 -4.95
CA GLU A 351 3.40 -0.67 -3.57
C GLU A 351 2.45 -1.73 -3.00
N ALA A 352 1.25 -1.88 -3.56
CA ALA A 352 0.25 -2.84 -3.12
C ALA A 352 -0.54 -3.43 -4.31
N THR A 353 -1.16 -4.57 -4.07
CA THR A 353 -2.15 -5.20 -4.93
C THR A 353 -3.53 -5.00 -4.35
N ALA A 354 -4.46 -4.44 -5.11
CA ALA A 354 -5.88 -4.43 -4.77
C ALA A 354 -6.55 -5.69 -5.32
N GLY A 355 -7.46 -6.29 -4.55
CA GLY A 355 -8.02 -7.61 -4.84
C GLY A 355 -7.17 -8.72 -4.20
N GLY A 356 -7.56 -9.96 -4.39
CA GLY A 356 -6.92 -11.13 -3.79
C GLY A 356 -7.91 -12.19 -3.36
N VAL A 357 -7.51 -13.11 -2.47
CA VAL A 357 -8.38 -14.16 -1.93
C VAL A 357 -9.56 -13.52 -1.20
N ASP A 358 -10.76 -13.98 -1.54
CA ASP A 358 -12.01 -13.44 -1.01
C ASP A 358 -12.13 -13.67 0.50
N LEU A 359 -12.26 -12.59 1.26
CA LEU A 359 -12.43 -12.65 2.72
C LEU A 359 -13.72 -13.36 3.17
N ARG A 360 -14.71 -13.58 2.30
CA ARG A 360 -15.90 -14.37 2.62
C ARG A 360 -15.59 -15.85 2.81
N GLU A 361 -14.51 -16.32 2.20
CA GLU A 361 -14.07 -17.73 2.21
C GLU A 361 -13.06 -18.04 3.31
N VAL A 362 -12.75 -17.07 4.18
CA VAL A 362 -11.92 -17.28 5.37
C VAL A 362 -12.71 -17.02 6.66
N ASP A 363 -12.31 -17.67 7.73
CA ASP A 363 -12.87 -17.43 9.06
C ASP A 363 -12.38 -16.06 9.58
N PRO A 364 -13.25 -15.18 10.05
CA PRO A 364 -12.88 -13.82 10.47
C PRO A 364 -12.03 -13.77 11.76
N LYS A 365 -12.00 -14.84 12.56
CA LYS A 365 -11.28 -14.88 13.84
C LYS A 365 -9.92 -15.56 13.73
N THR A 366 -9.75 -16.43 12.73
CA THR A 366 -8.56 -17.28 12.57
C THR A 366 -7.83 -17.05 11.26
N LEU A 367 -8.50 -16.51 10.25
CA LEU A 367 -8.06 -16.44 8.86
C LEU A 367 -7.81 -17.82 8.23
N GLU A 368 -8.42 -18.85 8.80
CA GLU A 368 -8.46 -20.20 8.25
C GLU A 368 -9.40 -20.25 7.04
N SER A 369 -9.02 -21.01 6.04
CA SER A 369 -9.86 -21.34 4.90
C SER A 369 -11.13 -22.07 5.37
N LYS A 370 -12.29 -21.62 4.92
CA LYS A 370 -13.56 -22.35 5.10
C LYS A 370 -13.71 -23.52 4.14
N LEU A 371 -12.86 -23.58 3.11
CA LEU A 371 -12.89 -24.61 2.07
C LEU A 371 -11.91 -25.75 2.37
N GLN A 372 -10.79 -25.43 3.02
CA GLN A 372 -9.73 -26.38 3.32
C GLN A 372 -9.27 -26.22 4.76
N PRO A 373 -9.68 -27.10 5.68
CA PRO A 373 -9.24 -27.09 7.08
C PRO A 373 -7.71 -27.21 7.22
N GLY A 374 -7.12 -26.40 8.11
CA GLY A 374 -5.68 -26.33 8.35
C GLY A 374 -4.90 -25.45 7.37
N LEU A 375 -5.57 -24.87 6.37
CA LEU A 375 -5.01 -23.86 5.46
C LEU A 375 -5.39 -22.47 5.93
N PHE A 376 -4.42 -21.56 6.04
CA PHE A 376 -4.61 -20.18 6.49
C PHE A 376 -4.02 -19.19 5.49
N PHE A 377 -4.47 -17.93 5.56
CA PHE A 377 -3.96 -16.84 4.73
C PHE A 377 -3.62 -15.63 5.57
N ALA A 378 -2.52 -14.90 5.22
CA ALA A 378 -2.18 -13.64 5.87
C ALA A 378 -1.47 -12.67 4.93
N GLY A 379 -1.67 -11.38 5.15
CA GLY A 379 -1.06 -10.30 4.38
C GLY A 379 -1.78 -9.98 3.09
N GLU A 380 -1.02 -9.48 2.11
CA GLU A 380 -1.50 -8.92 0.84
C GLU A 380 -2.09 -9.98 -0.12
N ILE A 381 -2.00 -11.26 0.17
CA ILE A 381 -2.70 -12.31 -0.60
C ILE A 381 -4.21 -12.21 -0.44
N LEU A 382 -4.69 -11.67 0.66
CA LEU A 382 -6.11 -11.43 0.94
C LEU A 382 -6.60 -10.14 0.25
N ASP A 383 -7.89 -10.06 -0.09
CA ASP A 383 -8.52 -8.86 -0.67
C ASP A 383 -8.57 -7.71 0.33
N VAL A 384 -7.41 -7.14 0.64
CA VAL A 384 -7.24 -5.97 1.50
C VAL A 384 -6.06 -5.15 1.00
N ASP A 385 -6.31 -3.91 0.60
CA ASP A 385 -5.27 -2.92 0.32
C ASP A 385 -5.52 -1.62 1.09
N GLY A 386 -4.47 -1.12 1.74
CA GLY A 386 -4.48 0.11 2.51
C GLY A 386 -3.96 1.30 1.70
N ARG A 387 -4.37 2.51 2.09
CA ARG A 387 -3.77 3.73 1.58
C ARG A 387 -2.29 3.84 1.98
N ILE A 388 -1.54 4.78 1.39
CA ILE A 388 -0.15 5.03 1.78
C ILE A 388 -0.06 5.57 3.21
N GLY A 389 0.93 5.08 4.00
CA GLY A 389 1.12 5.57 5.36
C GLY A 389 1.29 4.50 6.44
N GLY A 390 1.77 3.30 6.11
CA GLY A 390 2.01 2.20 7.06
C GLY A 390 0.82 1.23 7.20
N PHE A 391 -0.28 1.48 6.49
CA PHE A 391 -1.51 0.69 6.62
C PHE A 391 -1.35 -0.73 6.07
N ASN A 392 -0.71 -0.93 4.92
CA ASN A 392 -0.45 -2.26 4.36
C ASN A 392 0.45 -3.11 5.27
N PHE A 393 1.43 -2.49 5.94
CA PHE A 393 2.22 -3.18 6.96
C PHE A 393 1.38 -3.50 8.20
N GLN A 394 0.54 -2.58 8.66
CA GLN A 394 -0.36 -2.90 9.77
C GLN A 394 -1.26 -4.09 9.45
N TRP A 395 -1.81 -4.17 8.23
CA TRP A 395 -2.56 -5.33 7.80
C TRP A 395 -1.72 -6.61 7.82
N ALA A 396 -0.47 -6.54 7.32
CA ALA A 396 0.44 -7.68 7.34
C ALA A 396 0.74 -8.16 8.76
N TRP A 397 0.97 -7.24 9.71
CA TRP A 397 1.19 -7.58 11.12
C TRP A 397 -0.07 -8.15 11.76
N SER A 398 -1.22 -7.52 11.58
CA SER A 398 -2.48 -7.94 12.19
C SER A 398 -2.93 -9.31 11.70
N SER A 399 -2.93 -9.52 10.39
CA SER A 399 -3.31 -10.79 9.78
C SER A 399 -2.31 -11.90 10.09
N GLY A 400 -1.01 -11.59 10.06
CA GLY A 400 0.04 -12.54 10.44
C GLY A 400 -0.05 -12.98 11.91
N PHE A 401 -0.37 -12.04 12.81
CA PHE A 401 -0.62 -12.34 14.21
C PHE A 401 -1.83 -13.28 14.39
N VAL A 402 -2.94 -12.98 13.73
CA VAL A 402 -4.17 -13.78 13.83
C VAL A 402 -3.96 -15.19 13.27
N ALA A 403 -3.44 -15.30 12.06
CA ALA A 403 -3.22 -16.58 11.39
C ALA A 403 -2.16 -17.43 12.12
N GLY A 404 -1.05 -16.82 12.55
CA GLY A 404 0.02 -17.53 13.27
C GLY A 404 -0.46 -18.13 14.59
N ARG A 405 -1.25 -17.35 15.37
CA ARG A 405 -1.84 -17.83 16.61
C ARG A 405 -2.83 -18.98 16.39
N ALA A 406 -3.63 -18.89 15.32
CA ALA A 406 -4.64 -19.90 15.01
C ALA A 406 -4.02 -21.19 14.46
N ALA A 407 -3.08 -21.09 13.53
CA ALA A 407 -2.39 -22.23 12.96
C ALA A 407 -1.62 -23.06 14.01
N ALA A 408 -0.99 -22.38 14.99
CA ALA A 408 -0.31 -23.07 16.09
C ALA A 408 -1.27 -23.84 17.00
N ARG A 409 -2.49 -23.34 17.22
CA ARG A 409 -3.52 -23.99 18.07
C ARG A 409 -4.32 -25.06 17.35
N TYR A 410 -4.31 -25.08 16.03
CA TYR A 410 -5.08 -26.03 15.23
C TYR A 410 -4.77 -27.49 15.63
N ASN A 411 -3.51 -27.77 15.92
CA ASN A 411 -3.07 -29.09 16.30
C ASN A 411 -3.54 -29.53 17.69
N ASP A 412 -3.73 -28.59 18.63
CA ASP A 412 -4.20 -28.89 19.98
C ASP A 412 -5.67 -29.32 19.98
N THR A 413 -6.48 -28.74 19.07
CA THR A 413 -7.91 -29.08 18.95
C THR A 413 -8.19 -30.41 18.28
N GLN A 414 -7.27 -30.93 17.47
CA GLN A 414 -7.41 -32.25 16.82
C GLN A 414 -6.95 -33.45 17.69
N GLN A 415 -6.23 -33.18 18.79
CA GLN A 415 -5.76 -34.24 19.71
C GLN A 415 -6.72 -34.47 20.89
N GLY A 416 -7.74 -33.65 21.05
CA GLY A 416 -8.73 -33.70 22.15
C GLY A 416 -10.13 -34.12 21.75
N GLY A 417 -10.32 -34.70 20.53
CA GLY A 417 -11.60 -35.18 20.02
C GLY A 417 -11.67 -36.71 19.91
#